data_eda6b584822e44466e4b2359a4ef8748
#
_entry.id   eda6b584822e44466e4b2359a4ef8748
#
_cell.length_a   1.000
_cell.length_b   1.000
_cell.length_c   1.000
_cell.angle_alpha   90.00
_cell.angle_beta   90.00
_cell.angle_gamma   90.00
#
_symmetry.space_group_name_H-M   'P 1'
#
loop_
_entity.id
_entity.type
_entity.pdbx_description
1 polymer ?
#
loop_
_entity_poly.entity_id
_entity_poly.type
_entity_poly.pdbx_seq_one_letter_code
_entity_poly.pdbx_strand_id
1 'polypeptide(L)'
;MKNIQIFFLLLSFSVFSQSTFEKAEKLYAQKKYNEAEKLFSEHLKSQPNNAKTIEYLGDIAGHQKDWNTAITNYKKLKVSYPKNANYWYKYGGALGMKAKESNKFKALGMIDEVEESFLTAAKLDVKHVES
;
A
#
# COMPACT_ATOMS: atom_id res chain seq x y z
N MET A 1 -26.91 28.61 -21.22
CA MET A 1 -25.46 28.86 -21.34
C MET A 1 -24.72 28.83 -20.00
N LYS A 2 -25.27 29.35 -18.91
CA LYS A 2 -24.60 29.28 -17.57
C LYS A 2 -24.39 27.85 -17.01
N ASN A 3 -25.26 26.90 -17.36
CA ASN A 3 -25.18 25.52 -16.88
C ASN A 3 -24.07 24.69 -17.53
N ILE A 4 -23.64 25.05 -18.74
CA ILE A 4 -22.56 24.35 -19.47
C ILE A 4 -21.17 24.68 -18.87
N GLN A 5 -20.98 25.92 -18.40
CA GLN A 5 -19.71 26.32 -17.75
C GLN A 5 -19.49 25.62 -16.41
N ILE A 6 -20.55 25.38 -15.61
CA ILE A 6 -20.48 24.68 -14.34
C ILE A 6 -20.15 23.18 -14.56
N PHE A 7 -20.69 22.57 -15.61
CA PHE A 7 -20.40 21.19 -15.97
C PHE A 7 -18.93 20.98 -16.42
N PHE A 8 -18.37 21.93 -17.18
CA PHE A 8 -16.95 21.90 -17.57
C PHE A 8 -16.01 22.08 -16.37
N LEU A 9 -16.38 22.87 -15.37
CA LEU A 9 -15.57 23.04 -14.14
C LEU A 9 -15.51 21.76 -13.30
N LEU A 10 -16.62 21.03 -13.21
CA LEU A 10 -16.70 19.76 -12.48
C LEU A 10 -15.90 18.64 -13.16
N LEU A 11 -15.91 18.60 -14.51
CA LEU A 11 -15.07 17.69 -15.29
C LEU A 11 -13.58 17.99 -15.12
N SER A 12 -13.20 19.27 -15.05
CA SER A 12 -11.82 19.68 -14.81
C SER A 12 -11.27 19.20 -13.46
N PHE A 13 -12.11 19.19 -12.41
CA PHE A 13 -11.73 18.69 -11.08
C PHE A 13 -11.51 17.18 -11.07
N SER A 14 -12.34 16.42 -11.76
CA SER A 14 -12.19 14.96 -11.87
C SER A 14 -10.91 14.55 -12.60
N VAL A 15 -10.60 15.24 -13.70
CA VAL A 15 -9.38 15.01 -14.49
C VAL A 15 -8.12 15.37 -13.67
N PHE A 16 -8.16 16.45 -12.87
CA PHE A 16 -7.03 16.84 -12.04
C PHE A 16 -6.72 15.83 -10.93
N SER A 17 -7.74 15.24 -10.27
CA SER A 17 -7.58 14.19 -9.25
C SER A 17 -6.96 12.91 -9.83
N GLN A 18 -7.40 12.45 -11.00
CA GLN A 18 -6.83 11.30 -11.72
C GLN A 18 -5.37 11.57 -12.14
N SER A 19 -5.07 12.78 -12.60
CA SER A 19 -3.73 13.20 -12.99
C SER A 19 -2.69 13.09 -11.88
N THR A 20 -3.06 13.39 -10.63
CA THR A 20 -2.15 13.30 -9.46
C THR A 20 -1.76 11.85 -9.17
N PHE A 21 -2.72 10.93 -9.14
CA PHE A 21 -2.46 9.51 -8.92
C PHE A 21 -1.62 8.90 -10.05
N GLU A 22 -1.99 9.12 -11.31
CA GLU A 22 -1.23 8.63 -12.47
C GLU A 22 0.21 9.16 -12.49
N LYS A 23 0.39 10.43 -12.14
CA LYS A 23 1.72 11.04 -12.04
C LYS A 23 2.55 10.38 -10.94
N ALA A 24 1.93 10.07 -9.80
CA ALA A 24 2.59 9.34 -8.71
C ALA A 24 3.02 7.93 -9.15
N GLU A 25 2.17 7.19 -9.87
CA GLU A 25 2.50 5.88 -10.43
C GLU A 25 3.69 5.93 -11.39
N LYS A 26 3.74 6.93 -12.26
CA LYS A 26 4.87 7.14 -13.18
C LYS A 26 6.18 7.40 -12.43
N LEU A 27 6.13 8.23 -11.39
CA LEU A 27 7.30 8.51 -10.55
C LEU A 27 7.76 7.26 -9.79
N TYR A 28 6.83 6.46 -9.29
CA TYR A 28 7.13 5.18 -8.67
C TYR A 28 7.83 4.22 -9.65
N ALA A 29 7.29 4.08 -10.86
CA ALA A 29 7.89 3.25 -11.91
C ALA A 29 9.31 3.70 -12.30
N GLN A 30 9.60 4.99 -12.21
CA GLN A 30 10.93 5.58 -12.41
C GLN A 30 11.83 5.48 -11.17
N LYS A 31 11.38 4.83 -10.10
CA LYS A 31 12.09 4.71 -8.81
C LYS A 31 12.34 6.06 -8.11
N LYS A 32 11.58 7.07 -8.46
CA LYS A 32 11.59 8.40 -7.81
C LYS A 32 10.67 8.37 -6.58
N TYR A 33 11.08 7.58 -5.58
CA TYR A 33 10.21 7.25 -4.45
C TYR A 33 9.81 8.45 -3.59
N ASN A 34 10.72 9.37 -3.33
CA ASN A 34 10.42 10.56 -2.52
C ASN A 34 9.39 11.48 -3.20
N GLU A 35 9.48 11.63 -4.52
CA GLU A 35 8.52 12.43 -5.28
C GLU A 35 7.17 11.72 -5.39
N ALA A 36 7.18 10.41 -5.63
CA ALA A 36 5.97 9.58 -5.67
C ALA A 36 5.24 9.60 -4.32
N GLU A 37 5.98 9.48 -3.21
CA GLU A 37 5.43 9.50 -1.84
C GLU A 37 4.65 10.78 -1.57
N LYS A 38 5.17 11.94 -1.98
CA LYS A 38 4.48 13.23 -1.82
C LYS A 38 3.13 13.23 -2.52
N LEU A 39 3.09 12.79 -3.77
CA LEU A 39 1.86 12.77 -4.56
C LEU A 39 0.86 11.71 -4.08
N PHE A 40 1.31 10.53 -3.68
CA PHE A 40 0.44 9.53 -3.06
C PHE A 40 -0.10 9.99 -1.71
N SER A 41 0.71 10.66 -0.90
CA SER A 41 0.27 11.22 0.39
C SER A 41 -0.77 12.33 0.20
N GLU A 42 -0.61 13.16 -0.82
CA GLU A 42 -1.60 14.17 -1.20
C GLU A 42 -2.90 13.51 -1.69
N HIS A 43 -2.81 12.50 -2.54
CA HIS A 43 -3.97 11.74 -3.01
C HIS A 43 -4.71 11.06 -1.85
N LEU A 44 -3.98 10.52 -0.87
CA LEU A 44 -4.56 9.88 0.31
C LEU A 44 -5.36 10.86 1.18
N LYS A 45 -5.00 12.15 1.23
CA LYS A 45 -5.79 13.18 1.94
C LYS A 45 -7.18 13.33 1.34
N SER A 46 -7.32 13.24 0.02
CA SER A 46 -8.61 13.31 -0.66
C SER A 46 -9.36 11.97 -0.65
N GLN A 47 -8.66 10.86 -0.59
CA GLN A 47 -9.20 9.49 -0.56
C GLN A 47 -8.52 8.63 0.52
N PRO A 48 -8.88 8.83 1.82
CA PRO A 48 -8.15 8.24 2.95
C PRO A 48 -8.17 6.71 3.01
N ASN A 49 -9.15 6.08 2.35
CA ASN A 49 -9.32 4.62 2.34
C ASN A 49 -8.97 3.98 0.98
N ASN A 50 -8.32 4.72 0.09
CA ASN A 50 -7.91 4.17 -1.19
C ASN A 50 -6.83 3.11 -1.00
N ALA A 51 -7.20 1.85 -1.19
CA ALA A 51 -6.33 0.71 -0.95
C ALA A 51 -5.05 0.74 -1.79
N LYS A 52 -5.16 1.12 -3.06
CA LYS A 52 -4.02 1.19 -3.98
C LYS A 52 -2.99 2.23 -3.54
N THR A 53 -3.45 3.40 -3.09
CA THR A 53 -2.58 4.46 -2.56
C THR A 53 -1.87 4.01 -1.29
N ILE A 54 -2.58 3.36 -0.37
CA ILE A 54 -2.01 2.81 0.87
C ILE A 54 -0.96 1.74 0.54
N GLU A 55 -1.22 0.89 -0.46
CA GLU A 55 -0.27 -0.12 -0.92
C GLU A 55 1.01 0.51 -1.47
N TYR A 56 0.90 1.50 -2.36
CA TYR A 56 2.07 2.22 -2.89
C TYR A 56 2.90 2.89 -1.80
N LEU A 57 2.26 3.52 -0.82
CA LEU A 57 2.97 4.13 0.32
C LEU A 57 3.69 3.09 1.17
N GLY A 58 3.09 1.91 1.36
CA GLY A 58 3.75 0.78 2.00
C GLY A 58 4.95 0.26 1.19
N ASP A 59 4.80 0.11 -0.12
CA ASP A 59 5.85 -0.33 -1.02
C ASP A 59 7.03 0.66 -1.05
N ILE A 60 6.74 1.96 -1.11
CA ILE A 60 7.77 3.01 -1.04
C ILE A 60 8.53 2.95 0.28
N ALA A 61 7.82 2.84 1.40
CA ALA A 61 8.44 2.69 2.72
C ALA A 61 9.36 1.45 2.77
N GLY A 62 8.94 0.33 2.17
CA GLY A 62 9.77 -0.86 2.03
C GLY A 62 11.06 -0.62 1.22
N HIS A 63 10.98 0.09 0.10
CA HIS A 63 12.14 0.48 -0.69
C HIS A 63 13.11 1.39 0.09
N GLN A 64 12.59 2.22 0.96
CA GLN A 64 13.37 3.10 1.84
C GLN A 64 13.84 2.41 3.14
N LYS A 65 13.49 1.12 3.31
CA LYS A 65 13.74 0.34 4.54
C LYS A 65 13.08 0.91 5.81
N ASP A 66 12.05 1.72 5.64
CA ASP A 66 11.17 2.14 6.72
C ASP A 66 10.13 1.05 6.99
N TRP A 67 10.57 0.00 7.66
CA TRP A 67 9.73 -1.18 7.92
C TRP A 67 8.54 -0.87 8.83
N ASN A 68 8.67 0.10 9.72
CA ASN A 68 7.57 0.51 10.59
C ASN A 68 6.40 1.09 9.79
N THR A 69 6.67 1.99 8.88
CA THR A 69 5.65 2.57 8.00
C THR A 69 5.08 1.52 7.04
N ALA A 70 5.92 0.67 6.44
CA ALA A 70 5.48 -0.42 5.58
C ALA A 70 4.52 -1.37 6.33
N ILE A 71 4.88 -1.83 7.52
CA ILE A 71 4.07 -2.70 8.37
C ILE A 71 2.73 -2.03 8.70
N THR A 72 2.73 -0.75 9.09
CA THR A 72 1.50 -0.02 9.42
C THR A 72 0.53 0.02 8.24
N ASN A 73 1.02 0.32 7.04
CA ASN A 73 0.19 0.39 5.83
C ASN A 73 -0.32 -0.99 5.40
N TYR A 74 0.52 -2.01 5.40
CA TYR A 74 0.10 -3.37 5.04
C TYR A 74 -0.83 -3.99 6.07
N LYS A 75 -0.66 -3.69 7.37
CA LYS A 75 -1.60 -4.09 8.42
C LYS A 75 -2.99 -3.52 8.18
N LYS A 76 -3.08 -2.25 7.81
CA LYS A 76 -4.34 -1.60 7.42
C LYS A 76 -5.02 -2.33 6.28
N LEU A 77 -4.26 -2.71 5.25
CA LEU A 77 -4.77 -3.41 4.07
C LEU A 77 -5.24 -4.83 4.40
N LYS A 78 -4.45 -5.63 5.13
CA LYS A 78 -4.85 -7.00 5.50
C LYS A 78 -6.06 -7.04 6.43
N VAL A 79 -6.23 -6.04 7.28
CA VAL A 79 -7.40 -5.92 8.17
C VAL A 79 -8.65 -5.53 7.39
N SER A 80 -8.53 -4.57 6.47
CA SER A 80 -9.66 -4.12 5.62
C SER A 80 -10.04 -5.12 4.53
N TYR A 81 -9.07 -5.88 4.02
CA TYR A 81 -9.23 -6.86 2.94
C TYR A 81 -8.63 -8.21 3.34
N PRO A 82 -9.21 -8.92 4.35
CA PRO A 82 -8.61 -10.10 4.94
C PRO A 82 -8.53 -11.32 4.01
N LYS A 83 -9.21 -11.30 2.87
CA LYS A 83 -9.16 -12.35 1.85
C LYS A 83 -8.14 -12.10 0.75
N ASN A 84 -7.45 -10.96 0.77
CA ASN A 84 -6.42 -10.63 -0.20
C ASN A 84 -5.07 -11.21 0.23
N ALA A 85 -4.64 -12.29 -0.42
CA ALA A 85 -3.40 -12.98 -0.14
C ALA A 85 -2.16 -12.07 -0.24
N ASN A 86 -2.14 -11.16 -1.22
CA ASN A 86 -1.01 -10.25 -1.45
C ASN A 86 -0.77 -9.32 -0.24
N TYR A 87 -1.82 -8.86 0.44
CA TYR A 87 -1.66 -7.99 1.61
C TYR A 87 -1.09 -8.74 2.82
N TRP A 88 -1.47 -9.99 3.03
CA TRP A 88 -0.85 -10.84 4.03
C TRP A 88 0.62 -11.12 3.72
N TYR A 89 0.93 -11.42 2.47
CA TYR A 89 2.29 -11.64 2.01
C TYR A 89 3.19 -10.43 2.21
N LYS A 90 2.73 -9.23 1.80
CA LYS A 90 3.46 -7.97 1.98
C LYS A 90 3.67 -7.62 3.45
N TYR A 91 2.65 -7.83 4.28
CA TYR A 91 2.75 -7.63 5.72
C TYR A 91 3.78 -8.56 6.36
N GLY A 92 3.70 -9.84 6.10
CA GLY A 92 4.66 -10.84 6.59
C GLY A 92 6.09 -10.54 6.13
N GLY A 93 6.25 -10.12 4.86
CA GLY A 93 7.53 -9.73 4.30
C GLY A 93 8.17 -8.53 5.00
N ALA A 94 7.42 -7.46 5.20
CA ALA A 94 7.89 -6.26 5.90
C ALA A 94 8.22 -6.54 7.38
N LEU A 95 7.39 -7.34 8.06
CA LEU A 95 7.64 -7.75 9.44
C LEU A 95 8.89 -8.64 9.55
N GLY A 96 9.09 -9.55 8.59
CA GLY A 96 10.28 -10.40 8.50
C GLY A 96 11.56 -9.58 8.28
N MET A 97 11.52 -8.57 7.43
CA MET A 97 12.65 -7.65 7.24
C MET A 97 12.96 -6.84 8.50
N LYS A 98 11.93 -6.37 9.21
CA LYS A 98 12.11 -5.73 10.51
C LYS A 98 12.74 -6.67 11.54
N ALA A 99 12.30 -7.92 11.58
CA ALA A 99 12.86 -8.93 12.46
C ALA A 99 14.35 -9.18 12.15
N LYS A 100 14.70 -9.28 10.86
CA LYS A 100 16.09 -9.48 10.40
C LYS A 100 17.03 -8.33 10.85
N GLU A 101 16.54 -7.11 10.87
CA GLU A 101 17.30 -5.92 11.28
C GLU A 101 17.25 -5.65 12.80
N SER A 102 16.46 -6.42 13.53
CA SER A 102 16.31 -6.29 15.00
C SER A 102 17.31 -7.16 15.74
N ASN A 103 17.48 -6.89 17.05
CA ASN A 103 18.22 -7.81 17.90
C ASN A 103 17.46 -9.15 18.05
N LYS A 104 18.19 -10.19 18.46
CA LYS A 104 17.68 -11.56 18.56
C LYS A 104 16.40 -11.70 19.37
N PHE A 105 16.28 -10.99 20.49
CA PHE A 105 15.10 -11.08 21.35
C PHE A 105 13.86 -10.46 20.71
N LYS A 106 14.00 -9.31 20.07
CA LYS A 106 12.92 -8.66 19.33
C LYS A 106 12.53 -9.49 18.11
N ALA A 107 13.50 -10.05 17.39
CA ALA A 107 13.25 -10.91 16.25
C ALA A 107 12.42 -12.14 16.61
N LEU A 108 12.74 -12.82 17.72
CA LEU A 108 11.98 -13.97 18.21
C LEU A 108 10.51 -13.64 18.47
N GLY A 109 10.22 -12.45 19.01
CA GLY A 109 8.84 -12.00 19.23
C GLY A 109 8.02 -11.73 17.95
N MET A 110 8.64 -11.69 16.79
CA MET A 110 7.96 -11.44 15.50
C MET A 110 7.79 -12.72 14.66
N ILE A 111 8.52 -13.80 14.95
CA ILE A 111 8.57 -15.00 14.09
C ILE A 111 7.21 -15.63 13.89
N ASP A 112 6.43 -15.82 14.95
CA ASP A 112 5.12 -16.46 14.87
C ASP A 112 4.16 -15.67 13.97
N GLU A 113 4.17 -14.35 14.08
CA GLU A 113 3.31 -13.48 13.27
C GLU A 113 3.76 -13.44 11.81
N VAL A 114 5.07 -13.52 11.54
CA VAL A 114 5.61 -13.65 10.18
C VAL A 114 5.14 -14.96 9.56
N GLU A 115 5.30 -16.08 10.28
CA GLU A 115 4.87 -17.40 9.81
C GLU A 115 3.37 -17.45 9.56
N GLU A 116 2.55 -17.00 10.50
CA GLU A 116 1.09 -16.93 10.36
C GLU A 116 0.70 -16.13 9.11
N SER A 117 1.36 -15.00 8.86
CA SER A 117 1.06 -14.14 7.73
C SER A 117 1.33 -14.84 6.39
N PHE A 118 2.46 -15.53 6.26
CA PHE A 118 2.78 -16.28 5.04
C PHE A 118 1.90 -17.52 4.87
N LEU A 119 1.58 -18.23 5.94
CA LEU A 119 0.64 -19.37 5.88
C LEU A 119 -0.76 -18.92 5.48
N THR A 120 -1.23 -17.78 5.99
CA THR A 120 -2.53 -17.22 5.60
C THR A 120 -2.53 -16.83 4.14
N ALA A 121 -1.49 -16.16 3.66
CA ALA A 121 -1.35 -15.82 2.24
C ALA A 121 -1.38 -17.07 1.36
N ALA A 122 -0.63 -18.10 1.71
CA ALA A 122 -0.59 -19.36 0.97
C ALA A 122 -1.95 -20.07 0.92
N LYS A 123 -2.67 -20.13 2.03
CA LYS A 123 -4.02 -20.72 2.09
C LYS A 123 -5.03 -19.97 1.23
N LEU A 124 -4.94 -18.65 1.16
CA LEU A 124 -5.80 -17.83 0.33
C LEU A 124 -5.53 -18.03 -1.16
N ASP A 125 -4.26 -18.16 -1.56
CA ASP A 125 -3.87 -18.42 -2.95
C ASP A 125 -4.35 -19.79 -3.44
N VAL A 126 -4.22 -20.85 -2.63
CA VAL A 126 -4.72 -22.19 -2.98
C VAL A 126 -6.21 -22.19 -3.24
N LYS A 127 -7.00 -21.54 -2.41
CA LYS A 127 -8.46 -21.41 -2.61
C LYS A 127 -8.82 -20.66 -3.89
N HIS A 128 -7.99 -19.75 -4.33
CA HIS A 128 -8.22 -19.01 -5.57
C HIS A 128 -7.94 -19.85 -6.82
N VAL A 129 -7.06 -20.84 -6.72
CA VAL A 129 -6.76 -21.79 -7.82
C VAL A 129 -7.84 -22.88 -7.95
N GLU A 130 -8.51 -23.24 -6.86
CA GLU A 130 -9.55 -24.27 -6.83
C GLU A 130 -10.97 -23.75 -7.16
N SER A 131 -11.15 -22.43 -7.24
CA SER A 131 -12.44 -21.79 -7.54
C SER A 131 -12.55 -21.35 -8.99
#